data_b7380b8cd344341b6830ed46edb5ea58
#
_entry.id   b7380b8cd344341b6830ed46edb5ea58
#
_cell.length_a   1.000
_cell.length_b   1.000
_cell.length_c   1.000
_cell.angle_alpha   90.00
_cell.angle_beta   90.00
_cell.angle_gamma   90.00
#
_symmetry.space_group_name_H-M   'P 1'
#
loop_
_entity.id
_entity.type
_entity.pdbx_description
1 polymer ?
#
loop_
_entity_poly.entity_id
_entity_poly.type
_entity_poly.pdbx_seq_one_letter_code
_entity_poly.pdbx_strand_id
1 'polypeptide(L)'
;MASIFSKIIAGEIPCYKVGETEHSFAFLDIRPQQKGHTLVVPKKEVDKLFDLDAESYAELFAFARKIAQSIEKEFDCNRCGMAVIGLEVPHAHIHLIPINSLSDMTFGAGLSLESAEFQELSLIHI
;
A
#
# COMPACT_ATOMS: atom_id res chain seq x y z
N MET A 1 20.64 -8.37 -0.12
CA MET A 1 20.39 -7.04 0.44
C MET A 1 18.89 -6.83 0.63
N ALA A 2 18.47 -6.36 1.81
CA ALA A 2 17.06 -6.17 2.10
C ALA A 2 16.47 -5.00 1.31
N SER A 3 15.24 -5.14 0.80
CA SER A 3 14.53 -4.05 0.15
C SER A 3 14.18 -2.97 1.16
N ILE A 4 13.84 -1.77 0.67
CA ILE A 4 13.36 -0.69 1.54
C ILE A 4 12.09 -1.12 2.28
N PHE A 5 11.23 -1.92 1.66
CA PHE A 5 10.00 -2.40 2.31
C PHE A 5 10.32 -3.42 3.42
N SER A 6 11.31 -4.30 3.22
CA SER A 6 11.75 -5.20 4.29
C SER A 6 12.28 -4.42 5.48
N LYS A 7 13.00 -3.32 5.24
CA LYS A 7 13.50 -2.46 6.31
C LYS A 7 12.35 -1.75 7.04
N ILE A 8 11.31 -1.35 6.32
CA ILE A 8 10.11 -0.76 6.92
C ILE A 8 9.41 -1.77 7.82
N ILE A 9 9.24 -3.00 7.34
CA ILE A 9 8.60 -4.08 8.09
C ILE A 9 9.39 -4.40 9.37
N ALA A 10 10.71 -4.37 9.28
CA ALA A 10 11.59 -4.63 10.43
C ALA A 10 11.67 -3.45 11.41
N GLY A 11 11.09 -2.30 11.08
CA GLY A 11 11.14 -1.11 11.93
C GLY A 11 12.41 -0.29 11.80
N GLU A 12 13.27 -0.60 10.85
CA GLU A 12 14.52 0.14 10.63
C GLU A 12 14.29 1.47 9.93
N ILE A 13 13.22 1.56 9.13
CA ILE A 13 12.82 2.79 8.45
C ILE A 13 11.40 3.12 8.93
N PRO A 14 11.13 4.37 9.37
CA PRO A 14 9.80 4.73 9.82
C PRO A 14 8.79 4.73 8.68
N CYS A 15 7.54 4.44 9.01
CA CYS A 15 6.42 4.47 8.06
C CYS A 15 5.15 4.86 8.80
N TYR A 16 4.10 5.12 8.02
CA TYR A 16 2.75 5.34 8.56
C TYR A 16 1.96 4.06 8.35
N LYS A 17 2.02 3.18 9.34
CA LYS A 17 1.39 1.86 9.27
C LYS A 17 -0.13 1.98 9.22
N VAL A 18 -0.74 1.22 8.31
CA VAL A 18 -2.20 1.14 8.16
C VAL A 18 -2.73 -0.14 8.77
N GLY A 19 -2.04 -1.25 8.57
CA GLY A 19 -2.45 -2.53 9.12
C GLY A 19 -1.39 -3.59 8.93
N GLU A 20 -1.60 -4.73 9.57
CA GLU A 20 -0.63 -5.82 9.54
C GLU A 20 -1.31 -7.15 9.87
N THR A 21 -0.87 -8.21 9.19
CA THR A 21 -1.21 -9.58 9.53
C THR A 21 0.09 -10.34 9.78
N GLU A 22 -0.01 -11.63 10.06
CA GLU A 22 1.19 -12.46 10.24
C GLU A 22 2.12 -12.40 9.01
N HIS A 23 1.56 -12.34 7.80
CA HIS A 23 2.32 -12.45 6.56
C HIS A 23 2.30 -11.20 5.68
N SER A 24 1.50 -10.19 6.02
CA SER A 24 1.32 -9.00 5.18
C SER A 24 1.41 -7.72 6.01
N PHE A 25 1.76 -6.63 5.34
CA PHE A 25 1.95 -5.33 5.98
C PHE A 25 1.40 -4.24 5.06
N ALA A 26 0.72 -3.26 5.62
CA ALA A 26 0.19 -2.14 4.85
C ALA A 26 0.60 -0.80 5.47
N PHE A 27 1.01 0.13 4.63
CA PHE A 27 1.44 1.46 5.05
C PHE A 27 1.15 2.49 3.97
N LEU A 28 1.09 3.76 4.36
CA LEU A 28 0.82 4.84 3.41
C LEU A 28 2.03 5.08 2.51
N ASP A 29 1.77 5.34 1.23
CA ASP A 29 2.81 5.77 0.30
C ASP A 29 3.19 7.23 0.63
N ILE A 30 4.48 7.51 0.79
CA ILE A 30 4.97 8.85 1.10
C ILE A 30 4.95 9.79 -0.11
N ARG A 31 4.72 9.24 -1.31
CA ARG A 31 4.50 9.99 -2.55
C ARG A 31 3.13 9.61 -3.11
N PRO A 32 2.05 9.90 -2.38
CA PRO A 32 0.75 9.39 -2.76
C PRO A 32 0.22 10.05 -4.02
N GLN A 33 -0.45 9.28 -4.85
CA GLN A 33 -1.16 9.81 -6.01
C GLN A 33 -2.45 10.52 -5.58
N GLN A 34 -3.05 10.02 -4.50
CA GLN A 34 -4.21 10.62 -3.85
C GLN A 34 -4.05 10.44 -2.35
N LYS A 35 -4.74 11.25 -1.55
CA LYS A 35 -4.77 11.05 -0.10
C LYS A 35 -5.35 9.68 0.20
N GLY A 36 -4.66 8.90 1.02
CA GLY A 36 -5.07 7.55 1.33
C GLY A 36 -4.41 6.46 0.48
N HIS A 37 -3.54 6.84 -0.45
CA HIS A 37 -2.78 5.88 -1.26
C HIS A 37 -1.97 4.98 -0.33
N THR A 38 -2.29 3.69 -0.34
CA THR A 38 -1.73 2.69 0.57
C THR A 38 -0.98 1.64 -0.23
N LEU A 39 0.13 1.17 0.34
CA LEU A 39 0.89 0.05 -0.21
C LEU A 39 0.64 -1.18 0.65
N VAL A 40 0.36 -2.30 0.00
CA VAL A 40 0.17 -3.58 0.68
C VAL A 40 1.26 -4.52 0.20
N VAL A 41 2.07 -5.02 1.13
CA VAL A 41 3.25 -5.82 0.81
C VAL A 41 3.26 -7.15 1.57
N PRO A 42 3.78 -8.23 0.96
CA PRO A 42 4.05 -9.44 1.72
C PRO A 42 5.27 -9.19 2.60
N LYS A 43 5.31 -9.79 3.80
CA LYS A 43 6.49 -9.69 4.66
C LYS A 43 7.66 -10.44 4.05
N LYS A 44 7.39 -11.47 3.27
CA LYS A 44 8.39 -12.22 2.52
C LYS A 44 8.88 -11.37 1.35
N GLU A 45 10.19 -11.19 1.24
CA GLU A 45 10.78 -10.38 0.17
C GLU A 45 10.83 -11.17 -1.13
N VAL A 46 9.89 -10.89 -2.02
CA VAL A 46 9.82 -11.46 -3.37
C VAL A 46 9.63 -10.28 -4.32
N ASP A 47 10.48 -10.17 -5.33
CA ASP A 47 10.48 -9.03 -6.26
C ASP A 47 9.19 -8.94 -7.06
N LYS A 48 8.81 -10.03 -7.72
CA LYS A 48 7.65 -10.04 -8.60
C LYS A 48 6.44 -10.68 -7.92
N LEU A 49 5.31 -10.00 -7.98
CA LEU A 49 4.06 -10.50 -7.40
C LEU A 49 3.77 -11.93 -7.87
N PHE A 50 3.96 -12.19 -9.17
CA PHE A 50 3.62 -13.48 -9.76
C PHE A 50 4.57 -14.62 -9.38
N ASP A 51 5.66 -14.30 -8.70
CA ASP A 51 6.58 -15.31 -8.17
C ASP A 51 6.24 -15.73 -6.75
N LEU A 52 5.21 -15.14 -6.15
CA LEU A 52 4.70 -15.60 -4.86
C LEU A 52 4.06 -16.98 -5.02
N ASP A 53 4.23 -17.84 -4.01
CA ASP A 53 3.49 -19.10 -3.99
C ASP A 53 1.99 -18.83 -3.87
N ALA A 54 1.17 -19.82 -4.27
CA ALA A 54 -0.28 -19.65 -4.32
C ALA A 54 -0.90 -19.23 -2.99
N GLU A 55 -0.42 -19.79 -1.88
CA GLU A 55 -0.92 -19.46 -0.55
C GLU A 55 -0.59 -18.03 -0.15
N SER A 56 0.65 -17.60 -0.35
CA SER A 56 1.09 -16.23 -0.06
C SER A 56 0.36 -15.22 -0.93
N TYR A 57 0.17 -15.54 -2.20
CA TYR A 57 -0.56 -14.71 -3.15
C TYR A 57 -2.01 -14.50 -2.69
N ALA A 58 -2.71 -15.58 -2.34
CA ALA A 58 -4.09 -15.51 -1.88
C ALA A 58 -4.23 -14.71 -0.60
N GLU A 59 -3.31 -14.90 0.33
CA GLU A 59 -3.31 -14.20 1.62
C GLU A 59 -3.07 -12.70 1.45
N LEU A 60 -2.12 -12.34 0.58
CA LEU A 60 -1.83 -10.94 0.29
C LEU A 60 -3.06 -10.23 -0.29
N PHE A 61 -3.73 -10.86 -1.23
CA PHE A 61 -4.93 -10.28 -1.84
C PHE A 61 -6.12 -10.25 -0.88
N ALA A 62 -6.26 -11.24 0.00
CA ALA A 62 -7.31 -11.21 1.01
C ALA A 62 -7.12 -10.01 1.96
N PHE A 63 -5.88 -9.75 2.36
CA PHE A 63 -5.56 -8.59 3.20
C PHE A 63 -5.79 -7.28 2.44
N ALA A 64 -5.31 -7.21 1.20
CA ALA A 64 -5.50 -6.02 0.35
C ALA A 64 -6.98 -5.69 0.19
N ARG A 65 -7.83 -6.71 0.03
CA ARG A 65 -9.27 -6.52 -0.06
C ARG A 65 -9.84 -5.83 1.17
N LYS A 66 -9.42 -6.24 2.36
CA LYS A 66 -9.88 -5.61 3.62
C LYS A 66 -9.45 -4.15 3.68
N ILE A 67 -8.22 -3.85 3.31
CA ILE A 67 -7.72 -2.47 3.30
C ILE A 67 -8.49 -1.65 2.27
N ALA A 68 -8.71 -2.19 1.06
CA ALA A 68 -9.45 -1.51 0.00
C ALA A 68 -10.89 -1.18 0.44
N GLN A 69 -11.56 -2.11 1.13
CA GLN A 69 -12.90 -1.89 1.65
C GLN A 69 -12.92 -0.77 2.69
N SER A 70 -11.89 -0.70 3.54
CA SER A 70 -11.75 0.39 4.51
C SER A 70 -11.55 1.73 3.80
N ILE A 71 -10.74 1.75 2.75
CA ILE A 71 -10.52 2.97 1.94
C ILE A 71 -11.85 3.45 1.35
N GLU A 72 -12.63 2.55 0.77
CA GLU A 72 -13.92 2.91 0.16
C GLU A 72 -14.93 3.42 1.19
N LYS A 73 -14.85 2.92 2.41
CA LYS A 73 -15.74 3.35 3.49
C LYS A 73 -15.36 4.71 4.06
N GLU A 74 -14.05 4.97 4.20
CA GLU A 74 -13.56 6.16 4.91
C GLU A 74 -13.31 7.37 4.00
N PHE A 75 -13.11 7.14 2.71
CA PHE A 75 -12.83 8.22 1.78
C PHE A 75 -14.01 8.49 0.85
N ASP A 76 -14.22 9.77 0.53
CA ASP A 76 -15.23 10.19 -0.45
C ASP A 76 -14.67 9.94 -1.84
N CYS A 77 -14.80 8.70 -2.31
CA CYS A 77 -14.29 8.28 -3.61
C CYS A 77 -15.29 7.38 -4.31
N ASN A 78 -15.17 7.29 -5.64
CA ASN A 78 -15.99 6.40 -6.43
C ASN A 78 -15.69 4.93 -6.06
N ARG A 79 -14.41 4.62 -5.97
CA ARG A 79 -13.93 3.28 -5.59
C ARG A 79 -12.46 3.32 -5.23
N CYS A 80 -11.96 2.22 -4.70
CA CYS A 80 -10.53 2.01 -4.52
C CYS A 80 -9.98 1.33 -5.77
N GLY A 81 -9.01 1.96 -6.41
CA GLY A 81 -8.30 1.36 -7.53
C GLY A 81 -7.12 0.53 -7.03
N MET A 82 -6.73 -0.46 -7.80
CA MET A 82 -5.62 -1.35 -7.47
C MET A 82 -4.66 -1.44 -8.66
N ALA A 83 -3.36 -1.35 -8.39
CA ALA A 83 -2.33 -1.53 -9.40
C ALA A 83 -1.12 -2.23 -8.82
N VAL A 84 -0.45 -3.03 -9.66
CA VAL A 84 0.82 -3.65 -9.33
C VAL A 84 1.79 -3.34 -10.47
N ILE A 85 2.88 -2.68 -10.17
CA ILE A 85 3.85 -2.24 -11.19
C ILE A 85 5.24 -2.83 -10.90
N GLY A 86 5.85 -2.46 -9.77
CA GLY A 86 7.08 -3.09 -9.31
C GLY A 86 8.35 -2.71 -10.03
N LEU A 87 8.41 -1.55 -10.67
CA LEU A 87 9.60 -1.14 -11.41
C LEU A 87 10.65 -0.45 -10.54
N GLU A 88 10.26 0.12 -9.40
CA GLU A 88 11.17 0.93 -8.58
C GLU A 88 11.74 0.17 -7.38
N VAL A 89 10.96 -0.67 -6.72
CA VAL A 89 11.39 -1.40 -5.53
C VAL A 89 11.29 -2.90 -5.79
N PRO A 90 12.38 -3.67 -5.59
CA PRO A 90 12.38 -5.12 -5.85
C PRO A 90 11.73 -5.91 -4.71
N HIS A 91 10.51 -5.56 -4.38
CA HIS A 91 9.70 -6.19 -3.36
C HIS A 91 8.24 -6.00 -3.77
N ALA A 92 7.54 -7.08 -4.05
CA ALA A 92 6.18 -7.06 -4.57
C ALA A 92 5.29 -6.16 -3.70
N HIS A 93 4.49 -5.32 -4.34
CA HIS A 93 3.58 -4.43 -3.62
C HIS A 93 2.36 -4.09 -4.46
N ILE A 94 1.24 -3.98 -3.76
CA ILE A 94 -0.03 -3.61 -4.36
C ILE A 94 -0.32 -2.17 -3.98
N HIS A 95 -0.60 -1.32 -4.99
CA HIS A 95 -1.07 0.04 -4.77
C HIS A 95 -2.58 0.04 -4.63
N LEU A 96 -3.08 0.63 -3.54
CA LEU A 96 -4.50 0.86 -3.32
C LEU A 96 -4.72 2.36 -3.23
N ILE A 97 -5.54 2.89 -4.13
CA ILE A 97 -5.71 4.34 -4.28
C ILE A 97 -7.19 4.67 -4.37
N PRO A 98 -7.71 5.58 -3.50
CA PRO A 98 -9.08 6.06 -3.67
C PRO A 98 -9.16 6.91 -4.94
N ILE A 99 -10.05 6.57 -5.86
CA ILE A 99 -10.12 7.22 -7.16
C ILE A 99 -11.54 7.65 -7.54
N ASN A 100 -11.59 8.70 -8.36
CA ASN A 100 -12.82 9.20 -8.98
C ASN A 100 -12.69 9.27 -10.50
N SER A 101 -11.45 9.23 -11.02
CA SER A 101 -11.16 9.28 -12.46
C SER A 101 -9.88 8.50 -12.74
N LEU A 102 -9.65 8.19 -14.01
CA LEU A 102 -8.43 7.49 -14.43
C LEU A 102 -7.17 8.29 -14.11
N SER A 103 -7.25 9.63 -14.18
CA SER A 103 -6.10 10.49 -13.90
C SER A 103 -5.61 10.36 -12.46
N ASP A 104 -6.43 9.86 -11.54
CA ASP A 104 -6.03 9.65 -10.15
C ASP A 104 -5.00 8.52 -10.00
N MET A 105 -4.76 7.74 -11.03
CA MET A 105 -3.80 6.63 -11.05
C MET A 105 -2.72 6.79 -12.12
N THR A 106 -2.26 8.00 -12.34
CA THR A 106 -1.24 8.24 -13.37
C THR A 106 0.20 7.95 -12.93
N PHE A 107 0.42 7.78 -11.62
CA PHE A 107 1.74 7.50 -11.05
C PHE A 107 2.79 8.54 -11.42
N GLY A 108 2.38 9.81 -11.42
CA GLY A 108 3.28 10.94 -11.65
C GLY A 108 4.09 11.30 -10.39
N ALA A 109 4.35 12.59 -10.20
CA ALA A 109 5.17 13.07 -9.09
C ALA A 109 4.56 12.81 -7.70
N GLY A 110 3.25 12.58 -7.64
CA GLY A 110 2.56 12.37 -6.38
C GLY A 110 2.21 13.67 -5.66
N LEU A 111 1.50 13.54 -4.55
CA LEU A 111 1.10 14.66 -3.70
C LEU A 111 2.14 14.88 -2.62
N SER A 112 2.25 16.12 -2.14
CA SER A 112 3.09 16.49 -1.00
C SER A 112 2.18 16.68 0.21
N LEU A 113 2.32 15.82 1.22
CA LEU A 113 1.53 15.89 2.44
C LEU A 113 2.42 16.10 3.66
N GLU A 114 1.88 16.78 4.66
CA GLU A 114 2.57 16.97 5.94
C GLU A 114 2.50 15.69 6.79
N SER A 115 3.46 15.53 7.72
CA SER A 115 3.48 14.37 8.63
C SER A 115 2.17 14.21 9.40
N ALA A 116 1.56 15.32 9.83
CA ALA A 116 0.31 15.26 10.58
C ALA A 116 -0.83 14.67 9.73
N GLU A 117 -0.86 14.98 8.43
CA GLU A 117 -1.85 14.42 7.52
C GLU A 117 -1.65 12.92 7.35
N PHE A 118 -0.42 12.46 7.21
CA PHE A 118 -0.11 11.03 7.12
C PHE A 118 -0.54 10.29 8.39
N GLN A 119 -0.27 10.85 9.55
CA GLN A 119 -0.65 10.23 10.82
C GLN A 119 -2.17 10.10 10.94
N GLU A 120 -2.90 11.16 10.57
CA GLU A 120 -4.35 11.14 10.59
C GLU A 120 -4.92 10.08 9.63
N LEU A 121 -4.37 10.01 8.40
CA LEU A 121 -4.81 9.05 7.40
C LEU A 121 -4.55 7.60 7.84
N SER A 122 -3.42 7.33 8.48
CA SER A 122 -3.10 5.96 8.93
C SER A 122 -4.06 5.48 10.02
N LEU A 123 -4.54 6.38 10.87
CA LEU A 123 -5.51 6.03 11.93
C LEU A 123 -6.88 5.68 11.37
N ILE A 124 -7.27 6.29 10.26
CA ILE A 124 -8.57 6.03 9.63
C ILE A 124 -8.67 4.58 9.12
N HIS A 125 -7.58 4.02 8.66
CA HIS A 125 -7.57 2.69 8.03
C HIS A 125 -7.62 1.53 9.03
N ILE A 126 -7.22 1.76 10.24
CA ILE A 126 -7.22 0.72 11.29
C ILE A 126 -8.65 0.51 11.87
#